data_836ce326683838c28d6787ac7216d570
#
_entry.id   836ce326683838c28d6787ac7216d570
#
_cell.length_a   1.000
_cell.length_b   1.000
_cell.length_c   1.000
_cell.angle_alpha   90.00
_cell.angle_beta   90.00
_cell.angle_gamma   90.00
#
_symmetry.space_group_name_H-M   'P 1'
#
loop_
_entity.id
_entity.type
_entity.pdbx_description
1 polymer ?
#
loop_
_entity_poly.entity_id
_entity_poly.type
_entity_poly.pdbx_seq_one_letter_code
_entity_poly.pdbx_strand_id
1 'polypeptide(L)'
;CGVQGGYEDLTSELPAADSVSDPRSFTGLSNVSDFKDIEPVADSVEPQLPVELTDADGNDVTVNDVSRILALDIYGTYTKSLTGLGLADNIVGRTVSSTEPNLQDLPVVTEGGHNINVEAVLSLEPTLVIVDHSIGPRDAIDQIRAAGVTTVVMEPQRTIDSVGEDIAKLGGVVGLPEEAKE
;
A
#
# COMPACT_ATOMS: atom_id res chain seq x y z
N CYS A 1 -1.05 -3.77 26.69
CA CYS A 1 -2.29 -4.54 26.79
C CYS A 1 -2.61 -4.98 25.37
N GLY A 2 -2.38 -6.28 25.10
CA GLY A 2 -2.51 -6.81 23.76
C GLY A 2 -3.95 -6.75 23.25
N VAL A 3 -4.11 -6.24 22.06
CA VAL A 3 -5.29 -6.51 21.24
C VAL A 3 -5.20 -8.01 20.88
N GLN A 4 -6.03 -8.83 21.48
CA GLN A 4 -6.32 -10.16 20.95
C GLN A 4 -7.22 -9.98 19.73
N GLY A 5 -6.64 -9.51 18.63
CA GLY A 5 -7.18 -9.76 17.31
C GLY A 5 -7.09 -11.26 17.09
N GLY A 6 -8.22 -11.91 16.87
CA GLY A 6 -8.27 -13.35 16.66
C GLY A 6 -7.51 -13.73 15.40
N TYR A 7 -6.24 -14.03 15.56
CA TYR A 7 -5.61 -15.00 14.68
C TYR A 7 -6.36 -16.29 14.91
N GLU A 8 -7.16 -16.73 13.95
CA GLU A 8 -7.58 -18.12 13.90
C GLU A 8 -6.32 -18.94 14.10
N ASP A 9 -6.33 -19.85 15.04
CA ASP A 9 -5.17 -20.68 15.35
C ASP A 9 -4.85 -21.57 14.14
N LEU A 10 -4.06 -21.03 13.21
CA LEU A 10 -3.61 -21.75 12.02
C LEU A 10 -2.75 -22.97 12.40
N THR A 11 -2.33 -23.07 13.67
CA THR A 11 -1.56 -24.23 14.15
C THR A 11 -2.42 -25.50 14.20
N SER A 12 -3.75 -25.39 14.25
CA SER A 12 -4.66 -26.54 14.21
C SER A 12 -4.72 -27.21 12.83
N GLU A 13 -4.34 -26.48 11.76
CA GLU A 13 -4.30 -27.02 10.39
C GLU A 13 -2.90 -27.47 9.99
N LEU A 14 -1.88 -27.18 10.79
CA LEU A 14 -0.54 -27.67 10.55
C LEU A 14 -0.44 -29.13 10.96
N PRO A 15 0.17 -29.99 10.13
CA PRO A 15 0.47 -31.35 10.54
C PRO A 15 1.33 -31.29 11.81
N ALA A 16 1.10 -32.23 12.73
CA ALA A 16 1.83 -32.28 13.98
C ALA A 16 3.35 -32.12 13.74
N ALA A 17 4.03 -31.38 14.60
CA ALA A 17 5.45 -31.03 14.45
C ALA A 17 6.35 -32.27 14.22
N ASP A 18 5.92 -33.44 14.66
CA ASP A 18 6.60 -34.71 14.47
C ASP A 18 6.47 -35.27 13.01
N SER A 19 5.64 -34.64 12.17
CA SER A 19 5.45 -35.11 10.79
C SER A 19 6.53 -34.62 9.81
N VAL A 20 7.37 -33.66 10.21
CA VAL A 20 8.49 -33.13 9.39
C VAL A 20 9.76 -33.18 10.19
N SER A 21 10.47 -34.31 10.12
CA SER A 21 11.73 -34.54 10.82
C SER A 21 12.90 -33.71 10.26
N ASP A 22 12.89 -33.36 8.98
CA ASP A 22 13.84 -32.44 8.34
C ASP A 22 13.11 -31.65 7.24
N PRO A 23 12.87 -30.33 7.43
CA PRO A 23 12.19 -29.51 6.42
C PRO A 23 12.93 -29.50 5.06
N ARG A 24 14.21 -29.77 5.03
CA ARG A 24 15.00 -29.84 3.78
C ARG A 24 14.76 -31.13 2.99
N SER A 25 14.18 -32.14 3.60
CA SER A 25 13.82 -33.40 2.95
C SER A 25 12.42 -33.40 2.38
N PHE A 26 11.65 -32.33 2.60
CA PHE A 26 10.30 -32.19 2.06
C PHE A 26 10.35 -32.01 0.55
N THR A 27 9.79 -32.98 -0.17
CA THR A 27 9.60 -32.93 -1.62
C THR A 27 8.10 -32.98 -1.91
N GLY A 28 7.54 -31.88 -2.34
CA GLY A 28 6.11 -31.78 -2.65
C GLY A 28 5.70 -30.35 -2.94
N LEU A 29 4.46 -30.17 -3.41
CA LEU A 29 3.86 -28.85 -3.57
C LEU A 29 3.46 -28.30 -2.20
N SER A 30 4.04 -27.16 -1.83
CA SER A 30 3.52 -26.33 -0.75
C SER A 30 2.51 -25.38 -1.36
N ASN A 31 1.23 -25.63 -1.18
CA ASN A 31 0.20 -24.67 -1.55
C ASN A 31 -0.03 -23.71 -0.39
N VAL A 32 0.19 -22.44 -0.64
CA VAL A 32 -0.36 -21.38 0.21
C VAL A 32 -1.80 -21.20 -0.23
N SER A 33 -2.74 -21.70 0.54
CA SER A 33 -4.13 -21.87 0.12
C SER A 33 -4.96 -20.70 0.47
N ASP A 34 -4.73 -19.66 1.05
CA ASP A 34 -5.65 -18.52 1.26
C ASP A 34 -4.90 -17.20 1.42
N PHE A 35 -4.73 -16.46 0.31
CA PHE A 35 -4.51 -15.03 0.40
C PHE A 35 -5.87 -14.38 0.67
N LYS A 36 -6.12 -14.02 1.92
CA LYS A 36 -7.29 -13.20 2.29
C LYS A 36 -6.97 -11.74 2.00
N ASP A 37 -8.01 -10.97 1.69
CA ASP A 37 -7.91 -9.52 1.69
C ASP A 37 -7.58 -9.01 3.10
N ILE A 38 -6.93 -7.86 3.16
CA ILE A 38 -6.64 -7.19 4.42
C ILE A 38 -7.96 -6.63 4.96
N GLU A 39 -8.29 -6.96 6.19
CA GLU A 39 -9.45 -6.39 6.88
C GLU A 39 -9.11 -4.96 7.33
N PRO A 40 -9.94 -3.96 7.00
CA PRO A 40 -9.71 -2.60 7.44
C PRO A 40 -9.92 -2.46 8.96
N VAL A 41 -9.20 -1.53 9.58
CA VAL A 41 -9.33 -1.22 11.02
C VAL A 41 -10.70 -0.63 11.39
N ALA A 42 -11.43 -0.09 10.40
CA ALA A 42 -12.76 0.47 10.58
C ALA A 42 -13.65 0.18 9.36
N ASP A 43 -14.95 -0.06 9.59
CA ASP A 43 -15.93 -0.32 8.52
C ASP A 43 -16.19 0.90 7.62
N SER A 44 -15.95 2.09 8.14
CA SER A 44 -16.07 3.35 7.40
C SER A 44 -15.10 4.38 7.96
N VAL A 45 -14.43 5.08 7.06
CA VAL A 45 -13.48 6.15 7.41
C VAL A 45 -13.87 7.44 6.70
N GLU A 46 -13.69 8.55 7.38
CA GLU A 46 -13.92 9.88 6.83
C GLU A 46 -12.61 10.68 6.88
N PRO A 47 -11.87 10.75 5.76
CA PRO A 47 -10.64 11.52 5.68
C PRO A 47 -10.83 12.99 6.08
N GLN A 48 -9.97 13.48 6.98
CA GLN A 48 -9.96 14.89 7.41
C GLN A 48 -9.13 15.70 6.41
N LEU A 49 -9.79 16.34 5.48
CA LEU A 49 -9.16 17.12 4.40
C LEU A 49 -9.51 18.63 4.55
N PRO A 50 -8.69 19.54 4.03
CA PRO A 50 -7.41 19.30 3.36
C PRO A 50 -6.27 18.91 4.32
N VAL A 51 -5.27 18.19 3.80
CA VAL A 51 -4.00 17.93 4.48
C VAL A 51 -2.91 18.75 3.81
N GLU A 52 -2.17 19.53 4.59
CA GLU A 52 -0.97 20.26 4.15
C GLU A 52 0.27 19.58 4.72
N LEU A 53 1.22 19.27 3.86
CA LEU A 53 2.46 18.60 4.25
C LEU A 53 3.62 18.99 3.33
N THR A 54 4.84 18.81 3.82
CA THR A 54 6.04 18.84 2.98
C THR A 54 6.46 17.40 2.73
N ASP A 55 6.59 17.01 1.47
CA ASP A 55 6.96 15.65 1.09
C ASP A 55 8.46 15.36 1.29
N ALA A 56 8.88 14.10 1.06
CA ALA A 56 10.27 13.70 1.24
C ALA A 56 11.26 14.41 0.31
N ASP A 57 10.79 14.94 -0.82
CA ASP A 57 11.61 15.72 -1.76
C ASP A 57 11.59 17.23 -1.44
N GLY A 58 10.91 17.65 -0.37
CA GLY A 58 10.84 19.04 0.06
C GLY A 58 9.79 19.87 -0.67
N ASN A 59 8.82 19.24 -1.34
CA ASN A 59 7.71 19.95 -1.97
C ASN A 59 6.58 20.15 -0.96
N ASP A 60 6.03 21.34 -0.92
CA ASP A 60 4.80 21.62 -0.18
C ASP A 60 3.61 21.13 -1.00
N VAL A 61 2.83 20.23 -0.39
CA VAL A 61 1.70 19.57 -1.03
C VAL A 61 0.45 19.76 -0.21
N THR A 62 -0.66 20.08 -0.88
CA THR A 62 -1.98 20.12 -0.27
C THR A 62 -2.84 19.01 -0.86
N VAL A 63 -3.26 18.07 -0.03
CA VAL A 63 -4.16 16.98 -0.40
C VAL A 63 -5.59 17.40 -0.11
N ASN A 64 -6.39 17.61 -1.15
CA ASN A 64 -7.78 18.04 -1.04
C ASN A 64 -8.78 16.91 -1.32
N ASP A 65 -8.36 15.85 -1.98
CA ASP A 65 -9.22 14.79 -2.48
C ASP A 65 -8.47 13.47 -2.50
N VAL A 66 -9.02 12.46 -1.86
CA VAL A 66 -8.50 11.09 -1.80
C VAL A 66 -9.45 10.08 -2.45
N SER A 67 -10.37 10.52 -3.29
CA SER A 67 -11.36 9.67 -3.94
C SER A 67 -10.76 8.75 -5.02
N ARG A 68 -9.62 9.13 -5.60
CA ARG A 68 -8.94 8.38 -6.66
C ARG A 68 -7.43 8.34 -6.38
N ILE A 69 -7.00 7.29 -5.68
CA ILE A 69 -5.62 7.15 -5.22
C ILE A 69 -4.83 6.19 -6.12
N LEU A 70 -3.63 6.60 -6.47
CA LEU A 70 -2.57 5.70 -6.94
C LEU A 70 -1.46 5.67 -5.89
N ALA A 71 -1.13 4.49 -5.40
CA ALA A 71 -0.06 4.28 -4.43
C ALA A 71 0.98 3.35 -5.05
N LEU A 72 2.14 3.91 -5.35
CA LEU A 72 3.14 3.32 -6.22
C LEU A 72 4.46 3.14 -5.48
N ASP A 73 4.76 1.90 -5.13
CA ASP A 73 6.07 1.47 -4.65
C ASP A 73 6.41 0.08 -5.20
N ILE A 74 7.68 -0.29 -5.15
CA ILE A 74 8.14 -1.57 -5.69
C ILE A 74 7.72 -2.77 -4.81
N TYR A 75 7.33 -2.52 -3.56
CA TYR A 75 7.02 -3.58 -2.59
C TYR A 75 5.51 -3.80 -2.39
N GLY A 76 4.66 -2.92 -2.90
CA GLY A 76 3.22 -2.95 -2.70
C GLY A 76 2.79 -2.64 -1.26
N THR A 77 3.62 -1.93 -0.50
CA THR A 77 3.37 -1.62 0.92
C THR A 77 2.25 -0.61 1.09
N TYR A 78 2.21 0.41 0.23
CA TYR A 78 1.24 1.49 0.36
C TYR A 78 -0.19 1.05 0.08
N THR A 79 -0.41 0.20 -0.94
CA THR A 79 -1.75 -0.34 -1.20
C THR A 79 -2.26 -1.21 -0.05
N LYS A 80 -1.38 -1.99 0.59
CA LYS A 80 -1.71 -2.78 1.77
C LYS A 80 -2.12 -1.90 2.94
N SER A 81 -1.35 -0.85 3.20
CA SER A 81 -1.62 0.10 4.28
C SER A 81 -2.92 0.88 4.03
N LEU A 82 -3.17 1.33 2.80
CA LEU A 82 -4.43 2.00 2.43
C LEU A 82 -5.63 1.08 2.57
N THR A 83 -5.49 -0.20 2.21
CA THR A 83 -6.55 -1.20 2.42
C THR A 83 -6.84 -1.39 3.91
N GLY A 84 -5.80 -1.50 4.74
CA GLY A 84 -5.93 -1.55 6.20
C GLY A 84 -6.61 -0.30 6.78
N LEU A 85 -6.37 0.87 6.22
CA LEU A 85 -7.02 2.13 6.59
C LEU A 85 -8.45 2.29 6.04
N GLY A 86 -8.98 1.30 5.33
CA GLY A 86 -10.35 1.34 4.79
C GLY A 86 -10.51 2.10 3.47
N LEU A 87 -9.41 2.37 2.75
CA LEU A 87 -9.42 3.13 1.49
C LEU A 87 -9.22 2.26 0.23
N ALA A 88 -9.44 0.95 0.32
CA ALA A 88 -9.27 0.04 -0.82
C ALA A 88 -10.09 0.46 -2.05
N ASP A 89 -11.34 0.88 -1.84
CA ASP A 89 -12.25 1.31 -2.90
C ASP A 89 -11.82 2.63 -3.59
N ASN A 90 -10.94 3.39 -2.95
CA ASN A 90 -10.41 4.63 -3.51
C ASN A 90 -9.19 4.39 -4.41
N ILE A 91 -8.62 3.18 -4.41
CA ILE A 91 -7.48 2.82 -5.25
C ILE A 91 -7.96 2.56 -6.67
N VAL A 92 -7.40 3.28 -7.65
CA VAL A 92 -7.87 3.23 -9.05
C VAL A 92 -6.89 2.53 -10.00
N GLY A 93 -5.71 2.18 -9.53
CA GLY A 93 -4.69 1.46 -10.27
C GLY A 93 -3.63 0.91 -9.33
N ARG A 94 -2.75 0.07 -9.86
CA ARG A 94 -1.76 -0.64 -9.05
C ARG A 94 -0.42 -0.82 -9.75
N THR A 95 0.58 -1.17 -8.98
CA THR A 95 1.82 -1.78 -9.50
C THR A 95 1.68 -3.30 -9.58
N VAL A 96 2.63 -3.97 -10.24
CA VAL A 96 2.68 -5.45 -10.25
C VAL A 96 2.87 -6.04 -8.85
N SER A 97 3.42 -5.25 -7.92
CA SER A 97 3.70 -5.69 -6.54
C SER A 97 2.49 -5.57 -5.60
N SER A 98 1.43 -4.88 -6.02
CA SER A 98 0.17 -4.81 -5.28
C SER A 98 -0.64 -6.07 -5.59
N THR A 99 -0.52 -7.06 -4.72
CA THR A 99 -1.02 -8.43 -4.96
C THR A 99 -2.30 -8.76 -4.20
N GLU A 100 -2.89 -7.79 -3.53
CA GLU A 100 -4.15 -7.96 -2.81
C GLU A 100 -5.26 -8.44 -3.76
N PRO A 101 -6.03 -9.48 -3.39
CA PRO A 101 -7.06 -10.05 -4.26
C PRO A 101 -8.05 -9.04 -4.79
N ASN A 102 -8.51 -8.11 -3.96
CA ASN A 102 -9.47 -7.06 -4.32
C ASN A 102 -8.93 -6.01 -5.32
N LEU A 103 -7.60 -5.94 -5.52
CA LEU A 103 -6.98 -4.99 -6.45
C LEU A 103 -6.61 -5.63 -7.79
N GLN A 104 -6.79 -6.94 -7.98
CA GLN A 104 -6.27 -7.66 -9.16
C GLN A 104 -6.90 -7.22 -10.48
N ASP A 105 -8.13 -6.73 -10.46
CA ASP A 105 -8.83 -6.23 -11.65
C ASP A 105 -8.45 -4.80 -12.02
N LEU A 106 -7.70 -4.10 -11.16
CA LEU A 106 -7.26 -2.73 -11.42
C LEU A 106 -6.12 -2.70 -12.45
N PRO A 107 -6.09 -1.66 -13.30
CA PRO A 107 -5.02 -1.48 -14.28
C PRO A 107 -3.65 -1.34 -13.62
N VAL A 108 -2.65 -1.99 -14.22
CA VAL A 108 -1.26 -1.87 -13.82
C VAL A 108 -0.65 -0.66 -14.53
N VAL A 109 -0.08 0.27 -13.75
CA VAL A 109 0.51 1.52 -14.25
C VAL A 109 2.03 1.49 -14.29
N THR A 110 2.63 0.31 -14.16
CA THR A 110 4.08 0.12 -14.21
C THR A 110 4.50 -0.82 -15.32
N GLU A 111 5.68 -0.57 -15.87
CA GLU A 111 6.33 -1.38 -16.89
C GLU A 111 7.67 -1.91 -16.39
N GLY A 112 8.02 -3.14 -16.76
CA GLY A 112 9.28 -3.76 -16.34
C GLY A 112 9.46 -3.87 -14.83
N GLY A 113 8.38 -3.85 -14.08
CA GLY A 113 8.33 -4.00 -12.62
C GLY A 113 8.53 -2.72 -11.82
N HIS A 114 9.25 -1.71 -12.33
CA HIS A 114 9.61 -0.52 -11.56
C HIS A 114 9.55 0.81 -12.34
N ASN A 115 9.22 0.79 -13.61
CA ASN A 115 9.07 2.00 -14.39
C ASN A 115 7.61 2.46 -14.37
N ILE A 116 7.38 3.73 -14.04
CA ILE A 116 6.04 4.32 -14.07
C ILE A 116 5.67 4.63 -15.51
N ASN A 117 4.52 4.16 -15.97
CA ASN A 117 3.91 4.59 -17.20
C ASN A 117 3.08 5.84 -16.94
N VAL A 118 3.62 7.01 -17.25
CA VAL A 118 2.99 8.32 -16.97
C VAL A 118 1.63 8.44 -17.67
N GLU A 119 1.53 8.01 -18.92
CA GLU A 119 0.30 8.08 -19.70
C GLU A 119 -0.81 7.21 -19.07
N ALA A 120 -0.46 6.00 -18.63
CA ALA A 120 -1.39 5.14 -17.91
C ALA A 120 -1.84 5.77 -16.59
N VAL A 121 -0.94 6.39 -15.83
CA VAL A 121 -1.27 7.12 -14.60
C VAL A 121 -2.25 8.24 -14.89
N LEU A 122 -1.95 9.11 -15.86
CA LEU A 122 -2.78 10.28 -16.16
C LEU A 122 -4.15 9.89 -16.74
N SER A 123 -4.23 8.77 -17.47
CA SER A 123 -5.50 8.28 -18.03
C SER A 123 -6.49 7.81 -16.96
N LEU A 124 -6.02 7.52 -15.75
CA LEU A 124 -6.87 7.15 -14.62
C LEU A 124 -7.40 8.36 -13.85
N GLU A 125 -7.01 9.56 -14.22
CA GLU A 125 -7.43 10.82 -13.58
C GLU A 125 -7.32 10.75 -12.04
N PRO A 126 -6.15 10.42 -11.47
CA PRO A 126 -6.00 10.31 -10.03
C PRO A 126 -6.10 11.68 -9.36
N THR A 127 -6.71 11.72 -8.17
CA THR A 127 -6.74 12.92 -7.32
C THR A 127 -5.54 13.00 -6.39
N LEU A 128 -4.91 11.85 -6.13
CA LEU A 128 -3.70 11.73 -5.32
C LEU A 128 -2.82 10.61 -5.83
N VAL A 129 -1.54 10.91 -6.01
CA VAL A 129 -0.48 9.92 -6.26
C VAL A 129 0.47 9.92 -5.08
N ILE A 130 0.63 8.76 -4.45
CA ILE A 130 1.60 8.50 -3.40
C ILE A 130 2.68 7.61 -3.99
N VAL A 131 3.92 8.04 -3.90
CA VAL A 131 5.05 7.35 -4.54
C VAL A 131 6.29 7.46 -3.68
N ASP A 132 7.24 6.57 -3.86
CA ASP A 132 8.60 6.72 -3.33
C ASP A 132 9.65 6.45 -4.42
N HIS A 133 10.92 6.64 -4.08
CA HIS A 133 12.03 6.45 -5.02
C HIS A 133 12.44 4.98 -5.22
N SER A 134 11.69 4.01 -4.69
CA SER A 134 11.84 2.60 -5.05
C SER A 134 11.34 2.30 -6.47
N ILE A 135 10.57 3.21 -7.02
CA ILE A 135 9.98 3.16 -8.36
C ILE A 135 10.27 4.48 -9.09
N GLY A 136 10.37 4.44 -10.39
CA GLY A 136 10.74 5.65 -11.11
C GLY A 136 10.53 5.53 -12.62
N PRO A 137 11.30 6.25 -13.42
CA PRO A 137 12.35 7.22 -13.05
C PRO A 137 11.81 8.49 -12.36
N ARG A 138 12.67 9.29 -11.73
CA ARG A 138 12.29 10.58 -11.12
C ARG A 138 11.55 11.49 -12.09
N ASP A 139 12.01 11.55 -13.33
CA ASP A 139 11.40 12.36 -14.38
C ASP A 139 9.91 11.99 -14.60
N ALA A 140 9.53 10.73 -14.41
CA ALA A 140 8.13 10.31 -14.51
C ALA A 140 7.30 10.90 -13.37
N ILE A 141 7.82 10.91 -12.14
CA ILE A 141 7.18 11.53 -10.98
C ILE A 141 7.01 13.04 -11.21
N ASP A 142 8.04 13.70 -11.70
CA ASP A 142 8.01 15.13 -12.01
C ASP A 142 7.00 15.47 -13.12
N GLN A 143 6.87 14.61 -14.14
CA GLN A 143 5.87 14.77 -15.20
C GLN A 143 4.45 14.65 -14.67
N ILE A 144 4.18 13.69 -13.78
CA ILE A 144 2.86 13.53 -13.13
C ILE A 144 2.50 14.79 -12.33
N ARG A 145 3.46 15.31 -11.55
CA ARG A 145 3.29 16.56 -10.81
C ARG A 145 3.07 17.75 -11.72
N ALA A 146 3.85 17.88 -12.79
CA ALA A 146 3.73 18.96 -13.77
C ALA A 146 2.41 18.93 -14.54
N ALA A 147 1.78 17.76 -14.66
CA ALA A 147 0.42 17.63 -15.21
C ALA A 147 -0.69 18.11 -14.25
N GLY A 148 -0.33 18.57 -13.06
CA GLY A 148 -1.26 19.11 -12.07
C GLY A 148 -1.86 18.07 -11.11
N VAL A 149 -1.34 16.85 -11.11
CA VAL A 149 -1.77 15.80 -10.17
C VAL A 149 -1.10 16.01 -8.81
N THR A 150 -1.89 16.02 -7.75
CA THR A 150 -1.36 16.06 -6.38
C THR A 150 -0.49 14.84 -6.13
N THR A 151 0.81 15.05 -5.92
CA THR A 151 1.81 13.98 -5.80
C THR A 151 2.58 14.14 -4.51
N VAL A 152 2.57 13.10 -3.68
CA VAL A 152 3.31 13.04 -2.42
C VAL A 152 4.40 11.99 -2.55
N VAL A 153 5.64 12.41 -2.36
CA VAL A 153 6.81 11.52 -2.31
C VAL A 153 7.05 11.10 -0.86
N MET A 154 7.04 9.81 -0.62
CA MET A 154 7.33 9.20 0.67
C MET A 154 8.79 8.79 0.76
N GLU A 155 9.33 8.77 1.97
CA GLU A 155 10.65 8.20 2.28
C GLU A 155 10.48 7.17 3.40
N PRO A 156 10.07 5.94 3.08
CA PRO A 156 9.83 4.93 4.08
C PRO A 156 11.15 4.40 4.66
N GLN A 157 11.17 4.18 5.97
CA GLN A 157 12.22 3.47 6.66
C GLN A 157 11.85 1.98 6.69
N ARG A 158 12.30 1.21 5.72
CA ARG A 158 11.85 -0.18 5.51
C ARG A 158 12.48 -1.17 6.49
N THR A 159 12.18 -0.99 7.76
CA THR A 159 12.53 -1.91 8.85
C THR A 159 11.26 -2.36 9.56
N ILE A 160 11.32 -3.49 10.26
CA ILE A 160 10.17 -3.98 11.05
C ILE A 160 9.78 -2.95 12.12
N ASP A 161 10.76 -2.30 12.72
CA ASP A 161 10.55 -1.32 13.79
C ASP A 161 9.89 -0.02 13.27
N SER A 162 10.01 0.29 11.97
CA SER A 162 9.47 1.51 11.37
C SER A 162 8.11 1.33 10.70
N VAL A 163 7.56 0.12 10.62
CA VAL A 163 6.28 -0.13 9.95
C VAL A 163 5.16 0.74 10.51
N GLY A 164 5.05 0.84 11.83
CA GLY A 164 4.04 1.69 12.48
C GLY A 164 4.21 3.18 12.15
N GLU A 165 5.44 3.67 12.07
CA GLU A 165 5.72 5.07 11.69
C GLU A 165 5.37 5.34 10.22
N ASP A 166 5.63 4.39 9.33
CA ASP A 166 5.31 4.53 7.91
C ASP A 166 3.80 4.51 7.67
N ILE A 167 3.05 3.65 8.39
CA ILE A 167 1.59 3.63 8.36
C ILE A 167 1.03 4.95 8.92
N ALA A 168 1.56 5.45 10.03
CA ALA A 168 1.14 6.72 10.62
C ALA A 168 1.37 7.91 9.67
N LYS A 169 2.52 7.94 8.97
CA LYS A 169 2.81 8.96 7.94
C LYS A 169 1.80 8.87 6.79
N LEU A 170 1.54 7.67 6.30
CA LEU A 170 0.58 7.45 5.22
C LEU A 170 -0.83 7.86 5.64
N GLY A 171 -1.27 7.49 6.84
CA GLY A 171 -2.54 7.92 7.41
C GLY A 171 -2.65 9.45 7.47
N GLY A 172 -1.57 10.12 7.86
CA GLY A 172 -1.49 11.58 7.83
C GLY A 172 -1.70 12.16 6.42
N VAL A 173 -1.09 11.56 5.39
CA VAL A 173 -1.23 12.00 3.98
C VAL A 173 -2.67 11.91 3.48
N VAL A 174 -3.39 10.86 3.84
CA VAL A 174 -4.77 10.63 3.39
C VAL A 174 -5.84 11.19 4.35
N GLY A 175 -5.42 11.90 5.40
CA GLY A 175 -6.34 12.53 6.35
C GLY A 175 -6.95 11.59 7.39
N LEU A 176 -6.30 10.47 7.67
CA LEU A 176 -6.71 9.45 8.65
C LEU A 176 -5.64 9.23 9.74
N PRO A 177 -5.23 10.28 10.48
CA PRO A 177 -4.11 10.16 11.42
C PRO A 177 -4.44 9.34 12.68
N GLU A 178 -5.69 9.19 13.04
CA GLU A 178 -6.10 8.43 14.24
C GLU A 178 -6.23 6.95 13.91
N GLU A 179 -6.82 6.60 12.78
CA GLU A 179 -6.98 5.23 12.29
C GLU A 179 -5.62 4.55 12.04
N ALA A 180 -4.62 5.33 11.68
CA ALA A 180 -3.26 4.83 11.43
C ALA A 180 -2.46 4.51 12.72
N LYS A 181 -3.02 4.74 13.90
CA LYS A 181 -2.41 4.41 15.20
C LYS A 181 -2.89 3.08 15.78
N GLU A 182 -3.96 2.52 15.23
CA GLU A 182 -4.54 1.23 15.63
C GLU A 182 -3.84 0.06 14.94
#